data_42715ea5ca167a715fd23aefcbc9f6ba
#
_entry.id   42715ea5ca167a715fd23aefcbc9f6ba
#
_cell.length_a   1.000
_cell.length_b   1.000
_cell.length_c   1.000
_cell.angle_alpha   90.00
_cell.angle_beta   90.00
_cell.angle_gamma   90.00
#
_symmetry.space_group_name_H-M   'P 1'
#
loop_
_entity.id
_entity.type
_entity.pdbx_description
1 polymer ?
#
loop_
_entity_poly.entity_id
_entity_poly.type
_entity_poly.pdbx_seq_one_letter_code
_entity_poly.pdbx_strand_id
1 'polypeptide(L)'
;MDDKLFYEDVDEGTEHESSGRTVTEADVVNFAGLSADFNNMHIDEEFAKNTVFKTRVAHGMCVLSIATGLWFTMPRLATIAFMGLQDWRFSGAVKPGDT
;
A
#
# COMPACT_ATOMS: atom_id res chain seq x y z
N MET A 1 -14.63 -25.40 -0.89
CA MET A 1 -13.63 -25.83 0.11
C MET A 1 -13.03 -24.62 0.80
N ASP A 2 -12.95 -24.65 2.10
CA ASP A 2 -12.38 -23.57 2.89
C ASP A 2 -10.91 -23.89 3.19
N ASP A 3 -10.01 -23.20 2.51
CA ASP A 3 -8.56 -23.37 2.69
C ASP A 3 -7.92 -22.18 3.41
N LYS A 4 -8.70 -21.53 4.27
CA LYS A 4 -8.21 -20.41 5.06
C LYS A 4 -7.19 -20.89 6.09
N LEU A 5 -6.18 -20.05 6.31
CA LEU A 5 -5.18 -20.26 7.33
C LEU A 5 -5.62 -19.59 8.64
N PHE A 6 -5.55 -20.35 9.72
CA PHE A 6 -5.79 -19.86 11.08
C PHE A 6 -4.46 -19.52 11.76
N TYR A 7 -4.53 -18.95 12.93
CA TYR A 7 -3.35 -18.54 13.69
C TYR A 7 -2.32 -19.69 13.83
N GLU A 8 -2.80 -20.89 14.10
CA GLU A 8 -1.96 -22.07 14.32
C GLU A 8 -1.27 -22.56 13.02
N ASP A 9 -1.77 -22.12 11.87
CA ASP A 9 -1.24 -22.55 10.57
C ASP A 9 -0.12 -21.65 10.08
N VAL A 10 0.18 -20.56 10.77
CA VAL A 10 1.17 -19.56 10.34
C VAL A 10 2.35 -19.58 11.31
N ASP A 11 3.53 -19.92 10.80
CA ASP A 11 4.76 -19.94 11.57
C ASP A 11 5.53 -18.64 11.41
N GLU A 12 6.30 -18.28 12.44
CA GLU A 12 7.23 -17.17 12.34
C GLU A 12 8.25 -17.43 11.22
N GLY A 13 8.57 -16.39 10.46
CA GLY A 13 9.53 -16.48 9.36
C GLY A 13 8.96 -17.03 8.07
N THR A 14 7.68 -17.41 8.06
CA THR A 14 7.01 -17.82 6.82
C THR A 14 6.98 -16.66 5.83
N GLU A 15 7.35 -16.93 4.58
CA GLU A 15 7.36 -15.92 3.52
C GLU A 15 6.31 -16.26 2.47
N HIS A 16 5.64 -15.23 1.99
CA HIS A 16 4.68 -15.34 0.90
C HIS A 16 4.95 -14.23 -0.11
N GLU A 17 4.79 -14.56 -1.38
CA GLU A 17 4.92 -13.60 -2.46
C GLU A 17 3.55 -13.33 -3.06
N SER A 18 3.13 -12.06 -3.06
CA SER A 18 1.87 -11.66 -3.68
C SER A 18 2.01 -11.52 -5.18
N SER A 19 0.87 -11.41 -5.87
CA SER A 19 0.87 -10.93 -7.25
C SER A 19 1.47 -9.53 -7.31
N GLY A 20 2.11 -9.21 -8.43
CA GLY A 20 2.55 -7.85 -8.70
C GLY A 20 1.36 -6.93 -8.90
N ARG A 21 1.47 -5.72 -8.38
CA ARG A 21 0.47 -4.68 -8.63
C ARG A 21 1.16 -3.36 -8.88
N THR A 22 0.96 -2.82 -10.07
CA THR A 22 1.49 -1.51 -10.44
C THR A 22 0.62 -0.42 -9.82
N VAL A 23 1.26 0.51 -9.12
CA VAL A 23 0.60 1.71 -8.61
C VAL A 23 0.33 2.63 -9.79
N THR A 24 -0.91 3.06 -9.94
CA THR A 24 -1.32 3.91 -11.05
C THR A 24 -1.60 5.33 -10.57
N GLU A 25 -1.63 6.26 -11.51
CA GLU A 25 -2.06 7.63 -11.21
C GLU A 25 -3.49 7.64 -10.68
N ALA A 26 -4.35 6.78 -11.21
CA ALA A 26 -5.73 6.64 -10.73
C ALA A 26 -5.78 6.22 -9.25
N ASP A 27 -4.89 5.33 -8.82
CA ASP A 27 -4.81 4.93 -7.40
C ASP A 27 -4.55 6.14 -6.52
N VAL A 28 -3.61 6.98 -6.90
CA VAL A 28 -3.23 8.17 -6.11
C VAL A 28 -4.37 9.19 -6.08
N VAL A 29 -4.99 9.47 -7.22
CA VAL A 29 -6.10 10.41 -7.32
C VAL A 29 -7.31 9.92 -6.53
N ASN A 30 -7.64 8.64 -6.64
CA ASN A 30 -8.76 8.06 -5.90
C ASN A 30 -8.50 8.08 -4.39
N PHE A 31 -7.27 7.82 -3.97
CA PHE A 31 -6.92 7.90 -2.56
C PHE A 31 -6.99 9.33 -2.04
N ALA A 32 -6.54 10.31 -2.81
CA ALA A 32 -6.67 11.72 -2.46
C ALA A 32 -8.14 12.09 -2.26
N GLY A 33 -9.03 11.61 -3.13
CA GLY A 33 -10.47 11.82 -3.00
C GLY A 33 -11.06 11.17 -1.76
N LEU A 34 -10.62 9.96 -1.44
CA LEU A 34 -11.07 9.21 -0.26
C LEU A 34 -10.62 9.88 1.04
N SER A 35 -9.36 10.29 1.11
CA SER A 35 -8.74 10.80 2.33
C SER A 35 -8.87 12.30 2.51
N ALA A 36 -9.20 13.02 1.44
CA ALA A 36 -9.13 14.49 1.34
C ALA A 36 -7.70 15.04 1.47
N ASP A 37 -6.68 14.19 1.31
CA ASP A 37 -5.29 14.63 1.30
C ASP A 37 -4.88 14.99 -0.13
N PHE A 38 -5.11 16.23 -0.50
CA PHE A 38 -4.75 16.80 -1.80
C PHE A 38 -3.45 17.58 -1.74
N ASN A 39 -2.50 17.13 -0.93
CA ASN A 39 -1.19 17.79 -0.85
C ASN A 39 -0.56 17.82 -2.24
N ASN A 40 0.03 18.96 -2.58
CA ASN A 40 0.58 19.20 -3.91
C ASN A 40 1.63 18.18 -4.34
N MET A 41 2.36 17.58 -3.41
CA MET A 41 3.33 16.53 -3.74
C MET A 41 2.70 15.28 -4.33
N HIS A 42 1.39 15.10 -4.19
CA HIS A 42 0.65 13.94 -4.72
C HIS A 42 -0.10 14.26 -6.01
N ILE A 43 -0.55 15.49 -6.18
CA ILE A 43 -1.49 15.83 -7.25
C ILE A 43 -1.00 16.90 -8.22
N ASP A 44 0.08 17.61 -7.92
CA ASP A 44 0.58 18.74 -8.73
C ASP A 44 1.99 18.44 -9.22
N GLU A 45 2.11 18.04 -10.48
CA GLU A 45 3.42 17.70 -11.05
C GLU A 45 4.34 18.92 -11.14
N GLU A 46 3.81 20.11 -11.40
CA GLU A 46 4.62 21.33 -11.48
C GLU A 46 5.22 21.67 -10.11
N PHE A 47 4.50 21.38 -9.03
CA PHE A 47 5.04 21.50 -7.69
C PHE A 47 6.02 20.37 -7.39
N ALA A 48 5.63 19.14 -7.67
CA ALA A 48 6.37 17.94 -7.27
C ALA A 48 7.74 17.83 -7.96
N LYS A 49 7.86 18.30 -9.19
CA LYS A 49 9.13 18.25 -9.91
C LYS A 49 10.23 19.06 -9.25
N ASN A 50 9.87 20.01 -8.39
CA ASN A 50 10.82 20.87 -7.65
C ASN A 50 11.10 20.31 -6.26
N THR A 51 10.53 19.18 -5.88
CA THR A 51 10.81 18.49 -4.63
C THR A 51 12.00 17.54 -4.78
N VAL A 52 12.45 16.99 -3.65
CA VAL A 52 13.52 15.97 -3.68
C VAL A 52 13.14 14.73 -4.48
N PHE A 53 11.85 14.48 -4.66
CA PHE A 53 11.35 13.31 -5.39
C PHE A 53 11.33 13.50 -6.90
N LYS A 54 11.38 14.73 -7.37
CA LYS A 54 11.42 15.11 -8.80
C LYS A 54 10.14 14.81 -9.59
N THR A 55 9.16 14.22 -9.01
CA THR A 55 7.84 13.95 -9.57
C THR A 55 6.85 13.65 -8.45
N ARG A 56 5.58 13.55 -8.78
CA ARG A 56 4.56 13.21 -7.79
C ARG A 56 4.84 11.84 -7.18
N VAL A 57 4.53 11.72 -5.90
CA VAL A 57 4.67 10.47 -5.14
C VAL A 57 3.32 10.08 -4.56
N ALA A 58 3.11 8.77 -4.40
CA ALA A 58 1.92 8.27 -3.74
C ALA A 58 1.95 8.59 -2.24
N HIS A 59 0.78 8.80 -1.67
CA HIS A 59 0.65 8.93 -0.22
C HIS A 59 1.16 7.67 0.45
N GLY A 60 1.88 7.81 1.55
CA GLY A 60 2.32 6.64 2.32
C GLY A 60 1.14 5.74 2.70
N MET A 61 0.03 6.33 3.12
CA MET A 61 -1.16 5.57 3.49
C MET A 61 -1.84 4.89 2.29
N CYS A 62 -1.72 5.46 1.09
CA CYS A 62 -2.18 4.79 -0.13
C CYS A 62 -1.38 3.51 -0.38
N VAL A 63 -0.07 3.59 -0.27
CA VAL A 63 0.84 2.45 -0.43
C VAL A 63 0.56 1.38 0.63
N LEU A 64 0.39 1.80 1.87
CA LEU A 64 0.04 0.89 2.96
C LEU A 64 -1.29 0.19 2.70
N SER A 65 -2.28 0.91 2.22
CA SER A 65 -3.60 0.34 1.89
C SER A 65 -3.49 -0.72 0.80
N ILE A 66 -2.70 -0.46 -0.24
CA ILE A 66 -2.45 -1.43 -1.31
C ILE A 66 -1.73 -2.66 -0.74
N ALA A 67 -0.70 -2.44 0.08
CA ALA A 67 0.07 -3.52 0.69
C ALA A 67 -0.81 -4.41 1.57
N THR A 68 -1.69 -3.83 2.37
CA THR A 68 -2.60 -4.61 3.21
C THR A 68 -3.60 -5.40 2.37
N GLY A 69 -4.08 -4.83 1.26
CA GLY A 69 -4.95 -5.55 0.33
C GLY A 69 -4.27 -6.79 -0.25
N LEU A 70 -3.04 -6.65 -0.71
CA LEU A 70 -2.25 -7.76 -1.22
C LEU A 70 -1.98 -8.79 -0.11
N TRP A 71 -1.68 -8.32 1.08
CA TRP A 71 -1.39 -9.19 2.23
C TRP A 71 -2.60 -10.03 2.61
N PHE A 72 -3.78 -9.43 2.74
CA PHE A 72 -4.98 -10.15 3.22
C PHE A 72 -5.58 -11.09 2.18
N THR A 73 -5.17 -10.98 0.93
CA THR A 73 -5.61 -11.90 -0.11
C THR A 73 -4.67 -13.08 -0.31
N MET A 74 -3.45 -13.01 0.21
CA MET A 74 -2.45 -14.07 0.06
C MET A 74 -1.48 -14.10 1.23
N PRO A 75 -1.45 -15.19 2.00
CA PRO A 75 -2.37 -16.34 1.93
C PRO A 75 -3.78 -15.97 2.42
N ARG A 76 -4.72 -16.83 2.18
CA ARG A 76 -6.10 -16.62 2.64
C ARG A 76 -6.18 -16.84 4.15
N LEU A 77 -6.04 -15.75 4.87
CA LEU A 77 -6.12 -15.79 6.34
C LEU A 77 -7.57 -15.79 6.81
N ALA A 78 -7.83 -16.50 7.91
CA ALA A 78 -9.13 -16.46 8.59
C ALA A 78 -9.23 -15.17 9.41
N THR A 79 -9.28 -14.04 8.75
CA THR A 79 -9.25 -12.72 9.39
C THR A 79 -10.60 -12.38 10.00
N ILE A 80 -10.59 -11.99 11.27
CA ILE A 80 -11.78 -11.49 11.96
C ILE A 80 -11.77 -9.97 11.99
N ALA A 81 -10.62 -9.38 12.31
CA ALA A 81 -10.48 -7.94 12.44
C ALA A 81 -9.03 -7.53 12.23
N PHE A 82 -8.85 -6.30 11.75
CA PHE A 82 -7.54 -5.67 11.69
C PHE A 82 -7.39 -4.79 12.94
N MET A 83 -6.45 -5.14 13.80
CA MET A 83 -6.33 -4.52 15.11
C MET A 83 -5.30 -3.40 15.18
N GLY A 84 -4.29 -3.44 14.34
CA GLY A 84 -3.27 -2.41 14.36
C GLY A 84 -2.00 -2.82 13.65
N LEU A 85 -1.09 -1.87 13.55
CA LEU A 85 0.26 -2.06 13.02
C LEU A 85 1.26 -1.60 14.07
N GLN A 86 2.37 -2.33 14.18
CA GLN A 86 3.50 -1.90 14.99
C GLN A 86 4.67 -1.55 14.08
N ASP A 87 5.29 -0.40 14.35
CA ASP A 87 6.56 -0.01 13.75
C ASP A 87 6.56 -0.01 12.23
N TRP A 88 5.49 0.56 11.65
CA TRP A 88 5.44 0.75 10.20
C TRP A 88 6.26 1.97 9.80
N ARG A 89 7.14 1.81 8.80
CA ARG A 89 8.00 2.89 8.30
C ARG A 89 7.99 2.92 6.79
N PHE A 90 8.08 4.13 6.25
CA PHE A 90 8.24 4.33 4.82
C PHE A 90 9.70 4.67 4.54
N SER A 91 10.45 3.73 3.97
CA SER A 91 11.88 3.89 3.72
C SER A 91 12.20 4.47 2.34
N GLY A 92 11.21 4.64 1.49
CA GLY A 92 11.38 5.21 0.16
C GLY A 92 10.06 5.68 -0.42
N ALA A 93 10.14 6.53 -1.44
CA ALA A 93 8.98 7.03 -2.14
C ALA A 93 8.48 6.00 -3.17
N VAL A 94 7.15 5.93 -3.31
CA VAL A 94 6.50 5.14 -4.35
C VAL A 94 5.88 6.11 -5.35
N LYS A 95 6.12 5.87 -6.62
CA LYS A 95 5.66 6.73 -7.71
C LYS A 95 4.68 5.96 -8.59
N PRO A 96 3.73 6.64 -9.23
CA PRO A 96 2.92 5.99 -10.26
C PRO A 96 3.82 5.29 -11.28
N GLY A 97 3.53 4.03 -11.58
CA GLY A 97 4.35 3.18 -12.43
C GLY A 97 5.20 2.16 -11.67
N ASP A 98 5.40 2.34 -10.38
CA ASP A 98 6.12 1.35 -9.56
C ASP A 98 5.23 0.13 -9.29
N THR A 99 5.87 -1.02 -9.20
CA THR A 99 5.17 -2.29 -8.95
C THR A 99 5.66 -2.90 -7.66
#